data_fb1b21af8ede2643b48f0b373d50c5df
#
_entry.id   fb1b21af8ede2643b48f0b373d50c5df
#
_cell.length_a   1.000
_cell.length_b   1.000
_cell.length_c   1.000
_cell.angle_alpha   90.00
_cell.angle_beta   90.00
_cell.angle_gamma   90.00
#
_symmetry.space_group_name_H-M   'P 1'
#
loop_
_entity.id
_entity.type
_entity.pdbx_description
1 polymer ?
#
loop_
_entity_poly.entity_id
_entity_poly.type
_entity_poly.pdbx_seq_one_letter_code
_entity_poly.pdbx_strand_id
1 'polypeptide(L)'
;MLQCRYLAGAECTGRGIFQPLPIDSMSPEEESTLSIRRRLATAAVAVLAGVSTAIVVVPATPAQAHGVTMIPGSRTWFCFQDGLRPNGEIIAFNPACAAAIAQSGTTPLYNWFANLRSDGAGRTVGFIPDGQICSGGNAGPFDFSPYNAVRSDWPVTHLTSPSTIQFRHSNWAAHPGAFVVYVTRQGWNPNGPLRWADLESVGGAQDPPQSGGPGALNYYFWQQPLPAGRSGRHIIFTHWIRSDSQENFYSCSDVVFDGGNGEVTGVGPNQTSSPTPTGSQSVSPSPSGSTPIPPSNCSATWNIVPTNWPNHFQVRVDVRNNGTTNLNGWTVRWTYTGGQGFEGPPWNSTLVGQPPNVALRNAGWNGTLAPNATTNFGFNATGTAPNPAPTLTCTSP
;
A
#
# COMPACT_ATOMS: atom_id res chain seq x y z
N MET A 1 56.00 16.75 -2.48
CA MET A 1 56.37 18.20 -2.43
C MET A 1 55.52 18.84 -1.34
N LEU A 2 56.09 19.08 -0.14
CA LEU A 2 55.44 19.83 0.93
C LEU A 2 55.66 21.31 0.69
N GLN A 3 54.57 22.08 0.48
CA GLN A 3 54.60 23.54 0.48
C GLN A 3 54.47 24.04 1.93
N CYS A 4 55.56 24.55 2.50
CA CYS A 4 55.49 25.35 3.72
C CYS A 4 54.99 26.75 3.39
N ARG A 5 53.83 27.18 3.88
CA ARG A 5 53.40 28.58 3.90
C ARG A 5 53.95 29.27 5.17
N TYR A 6 54.63 30.35 5.00
CA TYR A 6 55.18 31.19 6.05
C TYR A 6 54.08 31.71 6.99
N LEU A 7 54.18 31.36 8.26
CA LEU A 7 53.62 32.16 9.36
C LEU A 7 54.77 32.92 9.99
N ALA A 8 54.59 34.23 10.11
CA ALA A 8 55.63 35.14 10.57
C ALA A 8 56.17 34.72 11.95
N GLY A 9 57.48 34.46 12.03
CA GLY A 9 58.18 34.26 13.27
C GLY A 9 58.77 32.85 13.57
N ALA A 10 58.97 31.98 12.57
CA ALA A 10 59.65 30.73 12.76
C ALA A 10 60.54 30.38 11.56
N GLU A 11 61.81 30.00 11.78
CA GLU A 11 62.72 29.46 10.77
C GLU A 11 62.67 27.93 10.78
N CYS A 12 62.65 27.31 9.59
CA CYS A 12 62.72 25.87 9.42
C CYS A 12 64.18 25.43 9.34
N THR A 13 64.70 24.68 10.32
CA THR A 13 65.92 23.93 10.20
C THR A 13 65.62 22.50 9.75
N GLY A 14 66.55 21.91 8.97
CA GLY A 14 66.34 20.65 8.23
C GLY A 14 66.04 19.36 9.02
N ARG A 15 65.48 19.48 10.21
CA ARG A 15 65.05 18.34 11.06
C ARG A 15 63.60 18.50 11.62
N GLY A 16 62.80 19.45 11.12
CA GLY A 16 61.37 19.48 11.46
C GLY A 16 61.01 19.87 12.91
N ILE A 17 61.91 20.56 13.64
CA ILE A 17 61.64 21.07 14.99
C ILE A 17 61.48 22.60 14.91
N PHE A 18 60.34 23.13 15.30
CA PHE A 18 60.09 24.57 15.42
C PHE A 18 60.69 25.09 16.73
N GLN A 19 61.71 26.00 16.65
CA GLN A 19 62.13 26.77 17.80
C GLN A 19 61.60 28.18 17.75
N PRO A 20 60.93 28.67 18.82
CA PRO A 20 60.55 30.07 18.89
C PRO A 20 61.75 30.96 19.16
N LEU A 21 61.81 32.11 18.51
CA LEU A 21 62.82 33.15 18.75
C LEU A 21 62.70 33.71 20.19
N PRO A 22 63.85 34.04 20.86
CA PRO A 22 63.80 34.62 22.20
C PRO A 22 63.15 36.03 22.17
N ILE A 23 62.35 36.28 23.19
CA ILE A 23 61.47 37.48 23.33
C ILE A 23 62.27 38.77 23.54
N ASP A 24 63.53 38.69 23.92
CA ASP A 24 64.38 39.85 24.31
C ASP A 24 64.80 40.78 23.15
N SER A 25 64.41 40.53 21.91
CA SER A 25 64.74 41.34 20.74
C SER A 25 63.58 42.09 20.09
N MET A 26 62.38 42.09 20.72
CA MET A 26 61.20 42.73 20.14
C MET A 26 60.88 44.08 20.78
N SER A 27 60.46 45.07 19.98
CA SER A 27 60.02 46.36 20.45
C SER A 27 58.68 46.27 21.23
N PRO A 28 58.38 47.22 22.15
CA PRO A 28 57.14 47.21 22.93
C PRO A 28 55.85 47.20 22.08
N GLU A 29 55.87 47.74 20.88
CA GLU A 29 54.75 47.77 19.96
C GLU A 29 54.49 46.39 19.31
N GLU A 30 55.54 45.61 19.01
CA GLU A 30 55.39 44.24 18.45
C GLU A 30 54.83 43.26 19.49
N GLU A 31 55.22 43.38 20.76
CA GLU A 31 54.71 42.56 21.83
C GLU A 31 53.21 42.79 22.09
N SER A 32 52.77 44.04 21.99
CA SER A 32 51.34 44.39 22.13
C SER A 32 50.48 43.76 21.02
N THR A 33 50.94 43.82 19.75
CA THR A 33 50.20 43.25 18.61
C THR A 33 50.20 41.72 18.63
N LEU A 34 51.27 41.05 19.10
CA LEU A 34 51.33 39.59 19.22
C LEU A 34 50.37 39.10 20.32
N SER A 35 50.30 39.83 21.43
CA SER A 35 49.40 39.47 22.54
C SER A 35 47.94 39.60 22.16
N ILE A 36 47.54 40.60 21.40
CA ILE A 36 46.18 40.80 20.86
C ILE A 36 45.82 39.68 19.87
N ARG A 37 46.76 39.36 18.95
CA ARG A 37 46.54 38.27 17.98
C ARG A 37 46.43 36.90 18.63
N ARG A 38 47.22 36.62 19.70
CA ARG A 38 47.09 35.38 20.47
C ARG A 38 45.73 35.29 21.23
N ARG A 39 45.26 36.42 21.80
CA ARG A 39 43.94 36.47 22.50
C ARG A 39 42.80 36.30 21.53
N LEU A 40 42.87 36.88 20.33
CA LEU A 40 41.85 36.72 19.28
C LEU A 40 41.88 35.33 18.68
N ALA A 41 43.02 34.69 18.50
CA ALA A 41 43.14 33.33 18.03
C ALA A 41 42.58 32.31 19.04
N THR A 42 42.84 32.52 20.36
CA THR A 42 42.30 31.66 21.42
C THR A 42 40.77 31.84 21.54
N ALA A 43 40.26 33.06 21.41
CA ALA A 43 38.79 33.31 21.38
C ALA A 43 38.12 32.70 20.17
N ALA A 44 38.72 32.77 18.97
CA ALA A 44 38.17 32.17 17.76
C ALA A 44 38.13 30.63 17.84
N VAL A 45 39.15 30.00 18.42
CA VAL A 45 39.19 28.54 18.62
C VAL A 45 38.16 28.10 19.68
N ALA A 46 37.95 28.88 20.72
CA ALA A 46 36.92 28.59 21.74
C ALA A 46 35.49 28.74 21.19
N VAL A 47 35.23 29.74 20.30
CA VAL A 47 33.95 29.89 19.66
C VAL A 47 33.69 28.77 18.64
N LEU A 48 34.69 28.36 17.85
CA LEU A 48 34.55 27.24 16.93
C LEU A 48 34.36 25.90 17.67
N ALA A 49 35.03 25.66 18.80
CA ALA A 49 34.80 24.50 19.63
C ALA A 49 33.42 24.52 20.32
N GLY A 50 32.91 25.70 20.71
CA GLY A 50 31.59 25.86 21.30
C GLY A 50 30.43 25.67 20.31
N VAL A 51 30.61 26.02 19.04
CA VAL A 51 29.63 25.81 17.98
C VAL A 51 29.60 24.36 17.52
N SER A 52 30.73 23.62 17.62
CA SER A 52 30.80 22.22 17.23
C SER A 52 30.09 21.24 18.21
N THR A 53 29.72 21.67 19.40
CA THR A 53 29.06 20.81 20.42
C THR A 53 27.54 21.00 20.51
N ALA A 54 26.95 21.91 19.75
CA ALA A 54 25.52 22.05 19.62
C ALA A 54 25.01 21.33 18.34
N ILE A 55 25.41 20.06 18.14
CA ILE A 55 24.60 19.15 17.33
C ILE A 55 23.37 18.88 18.18
N VAL A 56 22.32 19.67 18.00
CA VAL A 56 20.99 19.30 18.42
C VAL A 56 20.66 18.02 17.62
N VAL A 57 20.88 16.86 18.24
CA VAL A 57 20.28 15.62 17.78
C VAL A 57 18.79 15.83 17.98
N VAL A 58 18.12 16.43 16.99
CA VAL A 58 16.68 16.36 16.89
C VAL A 58 16.40 14.86 16.78
N PRO A 59 15.74 14.23 17.77
CA PRO A 59 15.34 12.86 17.60
C PRO A 59 14.50 12.85 16.33
N ALA A 60 14.97 12.15 15.29
CA ALA A 60 14.17 11.91 14.11
C ALA A 60 12.90 11.24 14.65
N THR A 61 11.76 11.93 14.55
CA THR A 61 10.47 11.28 14.81
C THR A 61 10.45 10.07 13.89
N PRO A 62 10.31 8.85 14.42
CA PRO A 62 10.27 7.68 13.57
C PRO A 62 9.19 7.92 12.53
N ALA A 63 9.55 7.89 11.25
CA ALA A 63 8.58 7.98 10.19
C ALA A 63 7.63 6.80 10.36
N GLN A 64 6.36 7.08 10.62
CA GLN A 64 5.35 6.03 10.78
C GLN A 64 5.14 5.37 9.43
N ALA A 65 5.42 4.07 9.34
CA ALA A 65 5.02 3.27 8.20
C ALA A 65 3.48 3.13 8.18
N HIS A 66 2.93 2.89 7.02
CA HIS A 66 1.51 2.64 6.87
C HIS A 66 1.27 1.67 5.73
N GLY A 67 0.52 0.61 5.99
CA GLY A 67 0.14 -0.35 4.98
C GLY A 67 -0.65 -1.53 5.51
N VAL A 68 -1.54 -2.06 4.69
CA VAL A 68 -2.26 -3.33 4.91
C VAL A 68 -2.39 -4.11 3.62
N THR A 69 -2.72 -5.39 3.72
CA THR A 69 -2.93 -6.25 2.55
C THR A 69 -4.18 -5.81 1.78
N MET A 70 -3.99 -5.55 0.49
CA MET A 70 -5.03 -5.13 -0.45
C MET A 70 -5.49 -6.30 -1.35
N ILE A 71 -4.59 -7.26 -1.63
CA ILE A 71 -4.89 -8.49 -2.37
C ILE A 71 -4.14 -9.64 -1.70
N PRO A 72 -4.88 -10.66 -1.16
CA PRO A 72 -6.33 -10.64 -0.89
C PRO A 72 -6.66 -9.58 0.15
N GLY A 73 -7.79 -8.87 -0.01
CA GLY A 73 -8.08 -7.69 0.80
C GLY A 73 -8.29 -7.99 2.28
N SER A 74 -7.64 -7.22 3.14
CA SER A 74 -7.83 -7.31 4.59
C SER A 74 -9.20 -6.79 5.03
N ARG A 75 -9.65 -7.17 6.22
CA ARG A 75 -10.91 -6.69 6.82
C ARG A 75 -10.97 -5.16 6.85
N THR A 76 -9.90 -4.51 7.25
CA THR A 76 -9.84 -3.04 7.32
C THR A 76 -9.88 -2.41 5.93
N TRP A 77 -9.16 -2.96 4.96
CA TRP A 77 -9.18 -2.50 3.58
C TRP A 77 -10.56 -2.65 2.95
N PHE A 78 -11.18 -3.81 3.06
CA PHE A 78 -12.50 -4.05 2.49
C PHE A 78 -13.59 -3.23 3.18
N CYS A 79 -13.55 -3.07 4.51
CA CYS A 79 -14.51 -2.22 5.21
C CYS A 79 -14.36 -0.73 4.87
N PHE A 80 -13.13 -0.26 4.61
CA PHE A 80 -12.90 1.07 4.08
C PHE A 80 -13.54 1.22 2.68
N GLN A 81 -13.28 0.27 1.77
CA GLN A 81 -13.86 0.29 0.42
C GLN A 81 -15.39 0.15 0.42
N ASP A 82 -15.92 -0.71 1.28
CA ASP A 82 -17.37 -0.92 1.44
C ASP A 82 -18.08 0.34 1.91
N GLY A 83 -17.45 1.06 2.85
CA GLY A 83 -18.08 2.19 3.53
C GLY A 83 -17.87 3.54 2.86
N LEU A 84 -16.77 3.74 2.13
CA LEU A 84 -16.39 5.06 1.62
C LEU A 84 -17.38 5.59 0.60
N ARG A 85 -17.99 6.74 0.89
CA ARG A 85 -18.92 7.46 0.04
C ARG A 85 -18.18 8.53 -0.78
N PRO A 86 -18.78 9.01 -1.89
CA PRO A 86 -18.16 10.08 -2.70
C PRO A 86 -17.89 11.38 -1.94
N ASN A 87 -18.67 11.66 -0.90
CA ASN A 87 -18.49 12.83 -0.03
C ASN A 87 -17.41 12.63 1.07
N GLY A 88 -16.77 11.45 1.09
CA GLY A 88 -15.73 11.09 2.06
C GLY A 88 -16.25 10.48 3.35
N GLU A 89 -17.56 10.38 3.58
CA GLU A 89 -18.11 9.67 4.74
C GLU A 89 -17.90 8.17 4.61
N ILE A 90 -17.79 7.50 5.76
CA ILE A 90 -17.73 6.03 5.83
C ILE A 90 -19.02 5.51 6.44
N ILE A 91 -19.83 4.86 5.61
CA ILE A 91 -21.11 4.22 5.98
C ILE A 91 -21.11 2.82 5.36
N ALA A 92 -20.86 1.80 6.17
CA ALA A 92 -20.73 0.43 5.66
C ALA A 92 -22.08 -0.14 5.18
N PHE A 93 -22.00 -0.89 4.08
CA PHE A 93 -23.08 -1.77 3.62
C PHE A 93 -22.96 -3.16 4.23
N ASN A 94 -21.72 -3.64 4.38
CA ASN A 94 -21.46 -4.96 4.95
C ASN A 94 -21.78 -5.00 6.44
N PRO A 95 -22.56 -6.00 6.92
CA PRO A 95 -22.96 -6.08 8.32
C PRO A 95 -21.81 -6.24 9.30
N ALA A 96 -20.72 -6.95 8.92
CA ALA A 96 -19.53 -7.07 9.77
C ALA A 96 -18.79 -5.74 9.89
N CYS A 97 -18.63 -5.02 8.77
CA CYS A 97 -18.02 -3.69 8.75
C CYS A 97 -18.87 -2.68 9.55
N ALA A 98 -20.19 -2.70 9.39
CA ALA A 98 -21.11 -1.86 10.16
C ALA A 98 -21.03 -2.15 11.67
N ALA A 99 -20.93 -3.43 12.05
CA ALA A 99 -20.75 -3.82 13.46
C ALA A 99 -19.40 -3.36 14.02
N ALA A 100 -18.33 -3.41 13.23
CA ALA A 100 -17.03 -2.88 13.65
C ALA A 100 -17.08 -1.36 13.85
N ILE A 101 -17.71 -0.62 12.94
CA ILE A 101 -17.92 0.83 13.05
C ILE A 101 -18.77 1.18 14.30
N ALA A 102 -19.80 0.38 14.59
CA ALA A 102 -20.63 0.62 15.77
C ALA A 102 -19.85 0.49 17.09
N GLN A 103 -18.76 -0.28 17.13
CA GLN A 103 -17.92 -0.48 18.31
C GLN A 103 -16.79 0.54 18.44
N SER A 104 -16.06 0.83 17.35
CA SER A 104 -14.85 1.67 17.38
C SER A 104 -14.98 2.98 16.59
N GLY A 105 -16.15 3.27 16.04
CA GLY A 105 -16.35 4.42 15.16
C GLY A 105 -15.68 4.25 13.80
N THR A 106 -15.68 5.35 13.04
CA THR A 106 -15.09 5.37 11.68
C THR A 106 -13.60 5.72 11.66
N THR A 107 -13.03 6.21 12.77
CA THR A 107 -11.63 6.64 12.87
C THR A 107 -10.65 5.54 12.43
N PRO A 108 -10.79 4.26 12.83
CA PRO A 108 -9.91 3.19 12.35
C PRO A 108 -9.98 3.00 10.84
N LEU A 109 -11.12 3.23 10.20
CA LEU A 109 -11.26 3.10 8.76
C LEU A 109 -10.70 4.31 7.98
N TYR A 110 -10.73 5.51 8.52
CA TYR A 110 -9.97 6.63 7.95
C TYR A 110 -8.45 6.42 8.06
N ASN A 111 -8.02 5.52 8.96
CA ASN A 111 -6.66 5.09 9.17
C ASN A 111 -6.49 3.58 8.86
N TRP A 112 -7.20 3.07 7.87
CA TRP A 112 -7.27 1.64 7.53
C TRP A 112 -5.90 0.98 7.34
N PHE A 113 -4.88 1.78 7.03
CA PHE A 113 -3.49 1.40 6.80
C PHE A 113 -2.63 1.34 8.08
N ALA A 114 -3.17 1.75 9.24
CA ALA A 114 -2.42 1.93 10.50
C ALA A 114 -2.74 0.88 11.57
N ASN A 115 -3.09 -0.34 11.16
CA ASN A 115 -3.24 -1.48 12.07
C ASN A 115 -1.87 -2.03 12.44
N LEU A 116 -1.25 -1.43 13.44
CA LEU A 116 0.17 -1.60 13.78
C LEU A 116 0.45 -1.70 15.28
N ARG A 117 1.66 -2.16 15.60
CA ARG A 117 2.32 -2.04 16.90
C ARG A 117 3.69 -1.39 16.73
N SER A 118 3.97 -0.32 17.45
CA SER A 118 5.29 0.34 17.45
C SER A 118 6.38 -0.46 18.16
N ASP A 119 6.00 -1.39 19.02
CA ASP A 119 6.86 -2.27 19.80
C ASP A 119 6.86 -3.74 19.35
N GLY A 120 6.38 -4.02 18.13
CA GLY A 120 6.18 -5.37 17.62
C GLY A 120 7.45 -6.20 17.53
N ALA A 121 8.53 -5.64 16.97
CA ALA A 121 9.86 -6.26 16.85
C ALA A 121 9.84 -7.71 16.31
N GLY A 122 8.93 -8.01 15.37
CA GLY A 122 8.76 -9.35 14.80
C GLY A 122 8.07 -10.38 15.72
N ARG A 123 7.66 -9.97 16.93
CA ARG A 123 7.07 -10.89 17.92
C ARG A 123 5.64 -11.30 17.54
N THR A 124 5.31 -12.54 17.82
CA THR A 124 4.03 -13.18 17.48
C THR A 124 3.45 -13.93 18.68
N VAL A 125 3.67 -15.23 18.78
CA VAL A 125 3.16 -16.10 19.86
C VAL A 125 3.64 -15.60 21.24
N GLY A 126 2.73 -15.50 22.19
CA GLY A 126 3.02 -15.02 23.55
C GLY A 126 3.08 -13.48 23.67
N PHE A 127 3.22 -12.76 22.54
CA PHE A 127 3.18 -11.31 22.51
C PHE A 127 1.81 -10.76 22.05
N ILE A 128 1.25 -11.37 21.01
CA ILE A 128 -0.12 -11.08 20.56
C ILE A 128 -1.00 -12.22 21.05
N PRO A 129 -2.02 -11.94 21.88
CA PRO A 129 -2.92 -12.95 22.42
C PRO A 129 -3.74 -13.63 21.31
N ASP A 130 -4.07 -14.90 21.51
CA ASP A 130 -5.11 -15.59 20.73
C ASP A 130 -6.42 -14.78 20.76
N GLY A 131 -7.13 -14.74 19.63
CA GLY A 131 -8.34 -13.95 19.46
C GLY A 131 -8.10 -12.45 19.19
N GLN A 132 -6.84 -11.98 19.24
CA GLN A 132 -6.48 -10.57 18.99
C GLN A 132 -5.47 -10.42 17.83
N ILE A 133 -5.28 -11.47 17.06
CA ILE A 133 -4.24 -11.54 16.02
C ILE A 133 -4.48 -10.52 14.92
N CYS A 134 -5.75 -10.34 14.50
CA CYS A 134 -6.09 -9.44 13.40
C CYS A 134 -5.89 -7.95 13.72
N SER A 135 -5.85 -7.58 15.01
CA SER A 135 -5.61 -6.20 15.46
C SER A 135 -4.21 -5.99 16.05
N GLY A 136 -3.34 -6.99 16.00
CA GLY A 136 -2.01 -6.89 16.61
C GLY A 136 -2.03 -6.80 18.15
N GLY A 137 -3.05 -7.37 18.82
CA GLY A 137 -3.17 -7.39 20.28
C GLY A 137 -3.90 -6.19 20.87
N ASN A 138 -4.70 -5.47 20.10
CA ASN A 138 -5.53 -4.31 20.51
C ASN A 138 -4.71 -3.16 21.15
N ALA A 139 -3.45 -3.00 20.76
CA ALA A 139 -2.54 -2.02 21.38
C ALA A 139 -1.92 -1.06 20.34
N GLY A 140 -2.58 -0.88 19.22
CA GLY A 140 -2.20 0.08 18.18
C GLY A 140 -2.70 1.50 18.50
N PRO A 141 -2.37 2.48 17.64
CA PRO A 141 -2.77 3.88 17.80
C PRO A 141 -4.28 4.11 17.62
N PHE A 142 -4.98 3.19 16.97
CA PHE A 142 -6.41 3.20 16.72
C PHE A 142 -7.05 1.89 17.18
N ASP A 143 -8.33 1.92 17.53
CA ASP A 143 -9.04 0.72 17.99
C ASP A 143 -9.45 -0.17 16.82
N PHE A 144 -8.58 -1.13 16.50
CA PHE A 144 -8.87 -2.22 15.54
C PHE A 144 -9.41 -3.49 16.22
N SER A 145 -9.74 -3.46 17.51
CA SER A 145 -10.23 -4.64 18.23
C SER A 145 -11.48 -5.29 17.62
N PRO A 146 -12.45 -4.54 17.04
CA PRO A 146 -13.62 -5.14 16.41
C PRO A 146 -13.30 -6.01 15.19
N TYR A 147 -12.14 -5.79 14.54
CA TYR A 147 -11.71 -6.58 13.39
C TYR A 147 -11.18 -7.97 13.77
N ASN A 148 -11.12 -8.31 15.06
CA ASN A 148 -10.93 -9.69 15.53
C ASN A 148 -12.22 -10.51 15.57
N ALA A 149 -13.38 -9.88 15.40
CA ALA A 149 -14.66 -10.53 15.63
C ALA A 149 -14.84 -11.81 14.79
N VAL A 150 -15.31 -12.85 15.45
CA VAL A 150 -15.68 -14.15 14.86
C VAL A 150 -17.00 -13.96 14.12
N ARG A 151 -16.94 -13.86 12.80
CA ARG A 151 -18.11 -13.62 11.96
C ARG A 151 -17.96 -14.30 10.61
N SER A 152 -19.05 -14.76 10.05
CA SER A 152 -19.12 -15.40 8.72
C SER A 152 -19.45 -14.43 7.58
N ASP A 153 -19.77 -13.17 7.91
CA ASP A 153 -20.22 -12.15 6.97
C ASP A 153 -19.18 -11.05 6.66
N TRP A 154 -17.91 -11.25 7.08
CA TRP A 154 -16.82 -10.42 6.57
C TRP A 154 -16.74 -10.51 5.04
N PRO A 155 -16.37 -9.41 4.35
CA PRO A 155 -16.04 -9.51 2.93
C PRO A 155 -14.97 -10.56 2.68
N VAL A 156 -15.07 -11.30 1.59
CA VAL A 156 -14.16 -12.41 1.29
C VAL A 156 -13.60 -12.30 -0.13
N THR A 157 -12.38 -12.83 -0.30
CA THR A 157 -11.77 -13.09 -1.60
C THR A 157 -11.89 -14.58 -1.92
N HIS A 158 -12.41 -14.91 -3.11
CA HIS A 158 -12.53 -16.27 -3.60
C HIS A 158 -11.23 -16.73 -4.27
N LEU A 159 -10.71 -17.89 -3.89
CA LEU A 159 -9.39 -18.35 -4.30
C LEU A 159 -9.40 -19.84 -4.69
N THR A 160 -8.44 -20.23 -5.50
CA THR A 160 -8.15 -21.64 -5.83
C THR A 160 -7.02 -22.17 -4.94
N SER A 161 -7.13 -23.45 -4.52
CA SER A 161 -6.10 -24.20 -3.79
C SER A 161 -5.72 -25.48 -4.55
N PRO A 162 -4.41 -25.71 -4.90
CA PRO A 162 -3.32 -24.75 -4.81
C PRO A 162 -3.36 -23.71 -5.94
N SER A 163 -2.79 -22.55 -5.70
CA SER A 163 -2.57 -21.55 -6.74
C SER A 163 -1.39 -20.65 -6.37
N THR A 164 -1.00 -19.75 -7.27
CA THR A 164 -0.08 -18.64 -6.98
C THR A 164 -0.79 -17.35 -7.34
N ILE A 165 -0.88 -16.44 -6.40
CA ILE A 165 -1.53 -15.14 -6.60
C ILE A 165 -0.54 -13.99 -6.42
N GLN A 166 -0.77 -12.88 -7.12
CA GLN A 166 -0.02 -11.67 -6.84
C GLN A 166 -0.58 -11.02 -5.57
N PHE A 167 0.17 -11.12 -4.47
CA PHE A 167 -0.10 -10.31 -3.28
C PHE A 167 0.15 -8.85 -3.55
N ARG A 168 -0.69 -8.00 -2.94
CA ARG A 168 -0.47 -6.56 -2.90
C ARG A 168 -0.67 -6.07 -1.48
N HIS A 169 0.31 -5.33 -0.99
CA HIS A 169 0.24 -4.69 0.32
C HIS A 169 0.47 -3.20 0.14
N SER A 170 -0.41 -2.36 0.65
CA SER A 170 -0.31 -0.91 0.41
C SER A 170 1.02 -0.37 0.94
N ASN A 171 1.62 0.57 0.23
CA ASN A 171 2.84 1.27 0.62
C ASN A 171 2.54 2.75 0.92
N TRP A 172 1.44 3.05 1.59
CA TRP A 172 1.02 4.41 1.93
C TRP A 172 2.18 5.26 2.47
N ALA A 173 2.94 4.69 3.41
CA ALA A 173 4.26 5.16 3.78
C ALA A 173 5.22 3.97 3.70
N ALA A 174 6.07 3.96 2.68
CA ALA A 174 6.93 2.83 2.34
C ALA A 174 8.15 2.74 3.28
N HIS A 175 8.41 1.52 3.76
CA HIS A 175 9.60 1.19 4.55
C HIS A 175 10.11 -0.21 4.18
N PRO A 176 11.41 -0.48 4.34
CA PRO A 176 11.96 -1.81 4.12
C PRO A 176 11.47 -2.80 5.18
N GLY A 177 11.40 -4.09 4.81
CA GLY A 177 11.03 -5.12 5.76
C GLY A 177 10.57 -6.43 5.13
N ALA A 178 10.23 -7.37 6.01
CA ALA A 178 9.75 -8.70 5.64
C ALA A 178 8.23 -8.79 5.77
N PHE A 179 7.60 -9.41 4.80
CA PHE A 179 6.19 -9.81 4.84
C PHE A 179 6.14 -11.32 5.09
N VAL A 180 5.55 -11.72 6.19
CA VAL A 180 5.31 -13.14 6.50
C VAL A 180 3.83 -13.43 6.33
N VAL A 181 3.51 -14.43 5.50
CA VAL A 181 2.15 -14.82 5.20
C VAL A 181 1.82 -16.13 5.90
N TYR A 182 0.69 -16.15 6.58
CA TYR A 182 0.13 -17.32 7.23
C TYR A 182 -1.25 -17.61 6.65
N VAL A 183 -1.63 -18.88 6.63
CA VAL A 183 -2.99 -19.34 6.27
C VAL A 183 -3.50 -20.23 7.39
N THR A 184 -4.77 -20.17 7.70
CA THR A 184 -5.38 -21.13 8.64
C THR A 184 -5.27 -22.54 8.11
N ARG A 185 -4.99 -23.49 9.01
CA ARG A 185 -4.88 -24.93 8.68
C ARG A 185 -6.22 -25.48 8.19
N GLN A 186 -6.17 -26.50 7.34
CA GLN A 186 -7.40 -27.24 6.99
C GLN A 186 -8.02 -27.83 8.25
N GLY A 187 -9.33 -27.70 8.39
CA GLY A 187 -10.07 -28.09 9.59
C GLY A 187 -10.09 -27.04 10.71
N TRP A 188 -9.54 -25.84 10.47
CA TRP A 188 -9.75 -24.71 11.38
C TRP A 188 -11.26 -24.42 11.56
N ASN A 189 -11.64 -24.11 12.79
CA ASN A 189 -13.03 -23.74 13.09
C ASN A 189 -13.27 -22.24 12.88
N PRO A 190 -13.99 -21.81 11.84
CA PRO A 190 -14.27 -20.40 11.56
C PRO A 190 -15.24 -19.75 12.57
N ASN A 191 -15.88 -20.54 13.42
CA ASN A 191 -16.81 -20.06 14.45
C ASN A 191 -16.13 -19.88 15.83
N GLY A 192 -14.80 -19.96 15.89
CA GLY A 192 -14.00 -19.70 17.08
C GLY A 192 -13.01 -18.57 16.89
N PRO A 193 -12.46 -18.02 17.97
CA PRO A 193 -11.42 -16.99 17.87
C PRO A 193 -10.19 -17.54 17.16
N LEU A 194 -9.55 -16.72 16.33
CA LEU A 194 -8.31 -17.10 15.64
C LEU A 194 -7.17 -17.24 16.64
N ARG A 195 -6.50 -18.41 16.64
CA ARG A 195 -5.36 -18.70 17.49
C ARG A 195 -4.10 -18.91 16.67
N TRP A 196 -2.94 -18.67 17.26
CA TRP A 196 -1.66 -18.95 16.59
C TRP A 196 -1.51 -20.41 16.18
N ALA A 197 -2.06 -21.35 16.97
CA ALA A 197 -2.04 -22.76 16.63
C ALA A 197 -2.86 -23.11 15.37
N ASP A 198 -3.80 -22.25 15.01
CA ASP A 198 -4.63 -22.42 13.81
C ASP A 198 -3.90 -21.98 12.53
N LEU A 199 -2.80 -21.25 12.65
CA LEU A 199 -2.05 -20.67 11.53
C LEU A 199 -0.83 -21.54 11.16
N GLU A 200 -0.51 -21.58 9.88
CA GLU A 200 0.78 -22.06 9.37
C GLU A 200 1.37 -21.03 8.42
N SER A 201 2.68 -20.83 8.50
CA SER A 201 3.38 -19.95 7.57
C SER A 201 3.47 -20.60 6.18
N VAL A 202 3.17 -19.83 5.16
CA VAL A 202 3.23 -20.25 3.75
C VAL A 202 4.24 -19.41 2.95
N GLY A 203 5.17 -18.76 3.64
CA GLY A 203 6.21 -17.93 3.04
C GLY A 203 5.95 -16.44 3.21
N GLY A 204 6.23 -15.69 2.18
CA GLY A 204 6.15 -14.22 2.16
C GLY A 204 7.20 -13.62 1.24
N ALA A 205 7.64 -12.39 1.54
CA ALA A 205 8.65 -11.70 0.75
C ALA A 205 9.52 -10.80 1.63
N GLN A 206 10.80 -10.68 1.28
CA GLN A 206 11.73 -9.71 1.87
C GLN A 206 11.90 -8.56 0.89
N ASP A 207 11.68 -7.33 1.35
CA ASP A 207 11.85 -6.10 0.57
C ASP A 207 11.28 -6.20 -0.87
N PRO A 208 10.00 -6.59 -1.03
CA PRO A 208 9.44 -6.83 -2.35
C PRO A 208 9.39 -5.55 -3.18
N PRO A 209 9.36 -5.66 -4.50
CA PRO A 209 9.22 -4.51 -5.39
C PRO A 209 7.93 -3.75 -5.12
N GLN A 210 7.94 -2.47 -5.50
CA GLN A 210 6.82 -1.56 -5.34
C GLN A 210 6.28 -1.13 -6.72
N SER A 211 4.97 -0.94 -6.79
CA SER A 211 4.29 -0.29 -7.90
C SER A 211 3.89 1.11 -7.46
N GLY A 212 4.49 2.11 -8.10
CA GLY A 212 4.40 3.51 -7.67
C GLY A 212 5.22 3.81 -6.41
N GLY A 213 5.29 5.08 -6.03
CA GLY A 213 5.87 5.53 -4.77
C GLY A 213 4.88 5.43 -3.60
N PRO A 214 5.21 6.01 -2.43
CA PRO A 214 4.28 6.11 -1.32
C PRO A 214 2.96 6.74 -1.72
N GLY A 215 1.84 6.14 -1.30
CA GLY A 215 0.49 6.64 -1.60
C GLY A 215 -0.60 5.62 -1.37
N ALA A 216 -1.84 6.09 -1.24
CA ALA A 216 -2.99 5.29 -0.82
C ALA A 216 -3.25 4.03 -1.66
N LEU A 217 -3.02 4.10 -2.96
CA LEU A 217 -3.34 3.02 -3.90
C LEU A 217 -2.09 2.37 -4.50
N ASN A 218 -0.91 2.79 -4.11
CA ASN A 218 0.36 2.16 -4.45
C ASN A 218 0.65 1.01 -3.49
N TYR A 219 1.50 0.06 -3.89
CA TYR A 219 1.66 -1.17 -3.15
C TYR A 219 3.02 -1.83 -3.35
N TYR A 220 3.45 -2.61 -2.36
CA TYR A 220 4.40 -3.70 -2.51
C TYR A 220 3.71 -4.88 -3.19
N PHE A 221 4.44 -5.66 -4.00
CA PHE A 221 3.86 -6.84 -4.63
C PHE A 221 4.85 -7.99 -4.76
N TRP A 222 4.33 -9.21 -4.69
CA TRP A 222 5.08 -10.44 -4.91
C TRP A 222 4.15 -11.56 -5.35
N GLN A 223 4.73 -12.63 -5.89
CA GLN A 223 4.01 -13.85 -6.20
C GLN A 223 4.00 -14.73 -4.96
N GLN A 224 2.81 -15.00 -4.41
CA GLN A 224 2.62 -15.80 -3.22
C GLN A 224 1.99 -17.13 -3.56
N PRO A 225 2.71 -18.26 -3.38
CA PRO A 225 2.11 -19.58 -3.46
C PRO A 225 1.10 -19.79 -2.33
N LEU A 226 -0.06 -20.33 -2.67
CA LEU A 226 -1.07 -20.76 -1.71
C LEU A 226 -0.99 -22.29 -1.56
N PRO A 227 -1.18 -22.82 -0.34
CA PRO A 227 -1.01 -24.24 -0.07
C PRO A 227 -2.09 -25.09 -0.73
N ALA A 228 -1.75 -26.34 -1.05
CA ALA A 228 -2.71 -27.35 -1.48
C ALA A 228 -3.61 -27.82 -0.32
N GLY A 229 -4.76 -28.41 -0.67
CA GLY A 229 -5.66 -29.05 0.28
C GLY A 229 -6.45 -28.09 1.15
N ARG A 230 -6.62 -26.84 0.73
CA ARG A 230 -7.56 -25.91 1.37
C ARG A 230 -8.90 -25.92 0.65
N SER A 231 -9.98 -25.89 1.42
CA SER A 231 -11.34 -25.77 0.92
C SER A 231 -12.22 -25.03 1.92
N GLY A 232 -13.19 -24.25 1.42
CA GLY A 232 -14.09 -23.47 2.26
C GLY A 232 -13.41 -22.22 2.85
N ARG A 233 -13.94 -21.72 3.96
CA ARG A 233 -13.53 -20.46 4.57
C ARG A 233 -12.23 -20.58 5.34
N HIS A 234 -11.34 -19.63 5.12
CA HIS A 234 -10.05 -19.51 5.77
C HIS A 234 -9.72 -18.03 6.05
N ILE A 235 -8.67 -17.78 6.85
CA ILE A 235 -8.07 -16.48 7.03
C ILE A 235 -6.63 -16.55 6.53
N ILE A 236 -6.25 -15.58 5.70
CA ILE A 236 -4.85 -15.29 5.40
C ILE A 236 -4.43 -14.13 6.30
N PHE A 237 -3.42 -14.37 7.13
CA PHE A 237 -2.84 -13.37 8.01
C PHE A 237 -1.50 -12.93 7.45
N THR A 238 -1.33 -11.63 7.25
CA THR A 238 -0.08 -11.04 6.79
C THR A 238 0.52 -10.18 7.89
N HIS A 239 1.77 -10.46 8.23
CA HIS A 239 2.57 -9.77 9.22
C HIS A 239 3.71 -9.04 8.49
N TRP A 240 3.66 -7.70 8.43
CA TRP A 240 4.75 -6.90 7.91
C TRP A 240 5.64 -6.45 9.06
N ILE A 241 6.91 -6.84 8.99
CA ILE A 241 7.96 -6.61 10.00
C ILE A 241 8.94 -5.64 9.38
N ARG A 242 8.98 -4.41 9.87
CA ARG A 242 9.95 -3.42 9.40
C ARG A 242 11.37 -3.83 9.80
N SER A 243 12.35 -3.55 8.92
CA SER A 243 13.79 -3.76 9.21
C SER A 243 14.47 -2.51 9.76
N ASP A 244 13.85 -1.33 9.63
CA ASP A 244 14.38 -0.03 10.05
C ASP A 244 13.77 0.49 11.37
N SER A 245 12.86 -0.26 11.98
CA SER A 245 12.28 0.02 13.30
C SER A 245 11.68 -1.24 13.94
N GLN A 246 11.13 -1.10 15.15
CA GLN A 246 10.39 -2.17 15.82
C GLN A 246 8.91 -2.25 15.39
N GLU A 247 8.46 -1.36 14.52
CA GLU A 247 7.07 -1.27 14.12
C GLU A 247 6.67 -2.45 13.24
N ASN A 248 5.50 -3.04 13.52
CA ASN A 248 4.92 -4.14 12.78
C ASN A 248 3.48 -3.88 12.41
N PHE A 249 3.02 -4.42 11.28
CA PHE A 249 1.66 -4.26 10.75
C PHE A 249 0.97 -5.60 10.58
N TYR A 250 -0.34 -5.61 10.77
CA TYR A 250 -1.14 -6.81 10.85
C TYR A 250 -2.36 -6.72 9.93
N SER A 251 -2.59 -7.77 9.14
CA SER A 251 -3.71 -7.83 8.20
C SER A 251 -4.34 -9.22 8.23
N CYS A 252 -5.63 -9.31 8.56
CA CYS A 252 -6.42 -10.50 8.34
C CYS A 252 -7.29 -10.31 7.10
N SER A 253 -7.16 -11.23 6.15
CA SER A 253 -7.95 -11.31 4.93
C SER A 253 -8.82 -12.57 5.00
N ASP A 254 -10.13 -12.40 5.02
CA ASP A 254 -11.04 -13.54 4.91
C ASP A 254 -11.06 -14.04 3.47
N VAL A 255 -10.91 -15.33 3.28
CA VAL A 255 -10.89 -15.96 1.96
C VAL A 255 -11.75 -17.22 1.94
N VAL A 256 -12.22 -17.59 0.74
CA VAL A 256 -12.91 -18.88 0.50
C VAL A 256 -12.16 -19.61 -0.60
N PHE A 257 -11.69 -20.83 -0.28
CA PHE A 257 -11.10 -21.71 -1.28
C PHE A 257 -12.20 -22.56 -1.93
N ASP A 258 -12.75 -22.05 -3.03
CA ASP A 258 -13.88 -22.61 -3.78
C ASP A 258 -13.62 -22.68 -5.29
N GLY A 259 -12.37 -22.46 -5.70
CA GLY A 259 -11.97 -22.44 -7.11
C GLY A 259 -12.04 -21.06 -7.76
N GLY A 260 -12.27 -20.00 -6.97
CA GLY A 260 -12.28 -18.63 -7.46
C GLY A 260 -10.88 -18.11 -7.86
N ASN A 261 -10.86 -16.98 -8.58
CA ASN A 261 -9.67 -16.37 -9.17
C ASN A 261 -9.42 -14.95 -8.63
N GLY A 262 -9.81 -14.68 -7.38
CA GLY A 262 -9.64 -13.38 -6.73
C GLY A 262 -10.91 -12.50 -6.73
N GLU A 263 -12.06 -13.05 -7.07
CA GLU A 263 -13.35 -12.38 -6.96
C GLU A 263 -13.59 -11.99 -5.50
N VAL A 264 -14.23 -10.83 -5.30
CA VAL A 264 -14.54 -10.31 -3.96
C VAL A 264 -16.05 -10.25 -3.79
N THR A 265 -16.54 -10.78 -2.67
CA THR A 265 -17.94 -10.65 -2.26
C THR A 265 -18.04 -9.97 -0.90
N GLY A 266 -19.19 -9.37 -0.62
CA GLY A 266 -19.44 -8.67 0.64
C GLY A 266 -18.95 -7.22 0.69
N VAL A 267 -18.60 -6.59 -0.45
CA VAL A 267 -18.24 -5.18 -0.55
C VAL A 267 -19.25 -4.43 -1.40
N GLY A 268 -19.74 -3.30 -0.91
CA GLY A 268 -20.66 -2.42 -1.61
C GLY A 268 -22.16 -2.80 -1.49
N PRO A 269 -23.07 -2.05 -2.13
CA PRO A 269 -24.52 -2.16 -1.91
C PRO A 269 -25.17 -3.45 -2.43
N ASN A 270 -24.50 -4.17 -3.34
CA ASN A 270 -25.02 -5.40 -3.94
C ASN A 270 -24.35 -6.63 -3.30
N GLN A 271 -24.54 -6.80 -2.02
CA GLN A 271 -24.07 -7.99 -1.30
C GLN A 271 -24.96 -9.18 -1.65
N THR A 272 -24.60 -9.94 -2.69
CA THR A 272 -25.20 -11.26 -2.91
C THR A 272 -24.72 -12.20 -1.82
N SER A 273 -25.63 -12.60 -0.93
CA SER A 273 -25.45 -13.76 -0.07
C SER A 273 -25.03 -14.96 -0.93
N SER A 274 -23.94 -15.62 -0.53
CA SER A 274 -23.38 -16.82 -1.17
C SER A 274 -24.49 -17.80 -1.57
N PRO A 275 -24.53 -18.30 -2.81
CA PRO A 275 -25.39 -19.41 -3.15
C PRO A 275 -24.88 -20.68 -2.46
N THR A 276 -25.79 -21.36 -1.77
CA THR A 276 -25.62 -22.76 -1.35
C THR A 276 -25.26 -23.61 -2.58
N PRO A 277 -24.30 -24.52 -2.51
CA PRO A 277 -23.87 -25.30 -3.67
C PRO A 277 -24.97 -26.27 -4.09
N THR A 278 -25.54 -26.03 -5.23
CA THR A 278 -26.41 -27.01 -5.93
C THR A 278 -25.71 -27.42 -7.23
N GLY A 279 -25.42 -28.70 -7.26
CA GLY A 279 -24.98 -29.62 -8.29
C GLY A 279 -24.59 -29.12 -9.69
N SER A 280 -23.42 -29.62 -10.09
CA SER A 280 -22.90 -29.67 -11.46
C SER A 280 -23.94 -29.98 -12.52
N GLN A 281 -23.91 -29.20 -13.61
CA GLN A 281 -24.18 -29.75 -14.94
C GLN A 281 -23.12 -29.25 -15.94
N SER A 282 -22.44 -30.22 -16.50
CA SER A 282 -21.50 -30.12 -17.62
C SER A 282 -22.24 -29.81 -18.91
N VAL A 283 -21.78 -28.79 -19.68
CA VAL A 283 -22.10 -28.67 -21.11
C VAL A 283 -20.85 -28.34 -21.92
N SER A 284 -20.68 -29.17 -22.90
CA SER A 284 -19.59 -29.22 -23.89
C SER A 284 -19.64 -28.06 -24.90
N PRO A 285 -18.51 -27.63 -25.49
CA PRO A 285 -18.48 -26.52 -26.45
C PRO A 285 -18.85 -26.98 -27.87
N SER A 286 -19.50 -26.13 -28.62
CA SER A 286 -19.67 -26.25 -30.08
C SER A 286 -19.39 -24.91 -30.77
N PRO A 287 -18.96 -24.89 -32.05
CA PRO A 287 -18.04 -23.89 -32.57
C PRO A 287 -18.66 -22.70 -33.29
N SER A 288 -17.82 -21.70 -33.44
CA SER A 288 -17.82 -20.50 -34.32
C SER A 288 -18.92 -20.33 -35.36
N GLY A 289 -19.57 -19.18 -35.28
CA GLY A 289 -20.23 -18.51 -36.37
C GLY A 289 -20.14 -17.01 -36.18
N SER A 290 -19.54 -16.30 -37.13
CA SER A 290 -19.46 -14.85 -37.18
C SER A 290 -20.83 -14.26 -37.48
N THR A 291 -21.40 -13.51 -36.53
CA THR A 291 -22.61 -12.72 -36.68
C THR A 291 -22.37 -11.25 -36.33
N PRO A 292 -23.17 -10.30 -36.84
CA PRO A 292 -22.95 -8.86 -36.67
C PRO A 292 -22.94 -8.46 -35.20
N ILE A 293 -22.08 -7.51 -34.84
CA ILE A 293 -21.91 -6.96 -33.47
C ILE A 293 -23.25 -6.50 -32.93
N PRO A 294 -23.83 -7.15 -31.89
CA PRO A 294 -25.02 -6.65 -31.21
C PRO A 294 -24.71 -5.33 -30.51
N PRO A 295 -25.69 -4.48 -30.23
CA PRO A 295 -25.50 -3.29 -29.41
C PRO A 295 -24.86 -3.72 -28.06
N SER A 296 -23.76 -3.06 -27.70
CA SER A 296 -23.00 -3.42 -26.51
C SER A 296 -23.87 -3.31 -25.26
N ASN A 297 -24.04 -4.42 -24.55
CA ASN A 297 -24.82 -4.47 -23.32
C ASN A 297 -24.11 -3.77 -22.15
N CYS A 298 -23.03 -3.01 -22.40
CA CYS A 298 -22.36 -2.24 -21.38
C CYS A 298 -22.15 -0.78 -21.79
N SER A 299 -22.08 0.08 -20.79
CA SER A 299 -21.71 1.49 -20.93
C SER A 299 -20.57 1.84 -19.99
N ALA A 300 -19.83 2.89 -20.33
CA ALA A 300 -18.76 3.43 -19.49
C ALA A 300 -18.95 4.94 -19.33
N THR A 301 -18.70 5.45 -18.13
CA THR A 301 -18.82 6.88 -17.79
C THR A 301 -17.49 7.38 -17.26
N TRP A 302 -16.99 8.47 -17.83
CA TRP A 302 -15.75 9.12 -17.44
C TRP A 302 -16.00 10.16 -16.36
N ASN A 303 -15.25 10.07 -15.25
CA ASN A 303 -15.32 11.01 -14.15
C ASN A 303 -13.92 11.49 -13.82
N ILE A 304 -13.68 12.81 -13.94
CA ILE A 304 -12.46 13.44 -13.45
C ILE A 304 -12.54 13.50 -11.93
N VAL A 305 -11.50 12.98 -11.27
CA VAL A 305 -11.32 13.15 -9.83
C VAL A 305 -10.53 14.43 -9.61
N PRO A 306 -11.04 15.42 -8.84
CA PRO A 306 -10.31 16.64 -8.58
C PRO A 306 -8.95 16.37 -7.94
N THR A 307 -7.89 16.90 -8.52
CA THR A 307 -6.52 16.82 -8.00
C THR A 307 -5.86 18.20 -8.08
N ASN A 308 -4.90 18.46 -7.19
CA ASN A 308 -4.09 19.68 -7.21
C ASN A 308 -2.73 19.47 -7.90
N TRP A 309 -2.63 18.48 -8.81
CA TRP A 309 -1.37 18.17 -9.50
C TRP A 309 -1.25 18.95 -10.79
N PRO A 310 -0.27 19.83 -10.91
CA PRO A 310 -0.02 20.52 -12.18
C PRO A 310 0.34 19.51 -13.28
N ASN A 311 -0.29 19.62 -14.45
CA ASN A 311 -0.07 18.76 -15.62
C ASN A 311 -0.37 17.26 -15.39
N HIS A 312 -1.20 16.94 -14.41
CA HIS A 312 -1.66 15.58 -14.11
C HIS A 312 -3.15 15.61 -13.80
N PHE A 313 -3.80 14.50 -14.03
CA PHE A 313 -5.20 14.31 -13.67
C PHE A 313 -5.47 12.85 -13.31
N GLN A 314 -6.47 12.66 -12.48
CA GLN A 314 -6.95 11.33 -12.11
C GLN A 314 -8.34 11.10 -12.69
N VAL A 315 -8.56 9.87 -13.14
CA VAL A 315 -9.84 9.47 -13.73
C VAL A 315 -10.36 8.24 -13.02
N ARG A 316 -11.65 8.26 -12.76
CA ARG A 316 -12.46 7.08 -12.46
C ARG A 316 -13.40 6.84 -13.62
N VAL A 317 -13.48 5.61 -14.10
CA VAL A 317 -14.42 5.17 -15.11
C VAL A 317 -15.38 4.16 -14.48
N ASP A 318 -16.67 4.47 -14.50
CA ASP A 318 -17.72 3.54 -14.07
C ASP A 318 -18.19 2.73 -15.28
N VAL A 319 -18.20 1.41 -15.15
CA VAL A 319 -18.66 0.46 -16.18
C VAL A 319 -19.94 -0.18 -15.69
N ARG A 320 -21.01 -0.09 -16.49
CA ARG A 320 -22.34 -0.62 -16.15
C ARG A 320 -22.79 -1.68 -17.16
N ASN A 321 -23.37 -2.75 -16.65
CA ASN A 321 -24.14 -3.70 -17.46
C ASN A 321 -25.55 -3.14 -17.72
N ASN A 322 -25.86 -2.82 -18.97
CA ASN A 322 -27.19 -2.35 -19.37
C ASN A 322 -28.05 -3.49 -19.96
N GLY A 323 -27.52 -4.69 -20.03
CA GLY A 323 -28.21 -5.88 -20.53
C GLY A 323 -29.09 -6.54 -19.47
N THR A 324 -29.76 -7.60 -19.90
CA THR A 324 -30.64 -8.44 -19.06
C THR A 324 -29.97 -9.73 -18.58
N THR A 325 -28.72 -9.98 -19.02
CA THR A 325 -27.89 -11.13 -18.65
C THR A 325 -26.57 -10.66 -18.06
N ASN A 326 -25.86 -11.54 -17.36
CA ASN A 326 -24.53 -11.24 -16.85
C ASN A 326 -23.56 -10.92 -17.98
N LEU A 327 -22.76 -9.87 -17.82
CA LEU A 327 -21.52 -9.72 -18.58
C LEU A 327 -20.47 -10.68 -18.02
N ASN A 328 -19.68 -11.28 -18.90
CA ASN A 328 -18.56 -12.17 -18.53
C ASN A 328 -17.22 -11.57 -18.94
N GLY A 329 -17.11 -10.28 -18.84
CA GLY A 329 -15.97 -9.46 -19.18
C GLY A 329 -16.39 -8.15 -19.78
N TRP A 330 -15.53 -7.16 -19.71
CA TRP A 330 -15.72 -5.86 -20.37
C TRP A 330 -14.38 -5.29 -20.84
N THR A 331 -14.43 -4.49 -21.90
CA THR A 331 -13.30 -3.68 -22.34
C THR A 331 -13.81 -2.29 -22.69
N VAL A 332 -13.15 -1.28 -22.12
CA VAL A 332 -13.44 0.13 -22.41
C VAL A 332 -12.30 0.69 -23.26
N ARG A 333 -12.66 1.40 -24.33
CA ARG A 333 -11.71 2.02 -25.27
C ARG A 333 -12.00 3.49 -25.44
N TRP A 334 -10.94 4.26 -25.67
CA TRP A 334 -11.02 5.67 -26.08
C TRP A 334 -9.73 6.08 -26.79
N THR A 335 -9.75 7.26 -27.40
CA THR A 335 -8.58 7.85 -28.05
C THR A 335 -8.29 9.20 -27.41
N TYR A 336 -7.05 9.40 -26.98
CA TYR A 336 -6.55 10.70 -26.59
C TYR A 336 -6.16 11.56 -27.80
N THR A 337 -6.45 12.86 -27.74
CA THR A 337 -6.16 13.82 -28.81
C THR A 337 -5.08 14.85 -28.43
N GLY A 338 -4.65 14.87 -27.16
CA GLY A 338 -3.79 15.92 -26.62
C GLY A 338 -2.46 15.41 -26.01
N GLY A 339 -1.97 14.23 -26.40
CA GLY A 339 -0.68 13.71 -25.90
C GLY A 339 -0.70 13.24 -24.45
N GLN A 340 -1.88 12.95 -23.90
CA GLN A 340 -2.04 12.39 -22.56
C GLN A 340 -1.43 10.99 -22.50
N GLY A 341 -0.81 10.67 -21.35
CA GLY A 341 -0.25 9.36 -21.06
C GLY A 341 -0.70 8.85 -19.71
N PHE A 342 -0.42 7.57 -19.40
CA PHE A 342 -0.61 7.03 -18.07
C PHE A 342 0.56 7.41 -17.16
N GLU A 343 0.25 7.75 -15.91
CA GLU A 343 1.21 7.82 -14.82
C GLU A 343 1.03 6.60 -13.93
N GLY A 344 1.84 5.60 -14.19
CA GLY A 344 1.73 4.31 -13.52
C GLY A 344 0.63 3.41 -14.09
N PRO A 345 0.45 2.21 -13.53
CA PRO A 345 -0.56 1.26 -13.99
C PRO A 345 -1.97 1.69 -13.58
N PRO A 346 -2.98 1.44 -14.42
CA PRO A 346 -4.37 1.61 -14.03
C PRO A 346 -4.75 0.60 -12.94
N TRP A 347 -5.68 0.97 -12.07
CA TRP A 347 -6.21 0.09 -11.04
C TRP A 347 -7.57 -0.47 -11.43
N ASN A 348 -7.91 -1.64 -10.91
CA ASN A 348 -9.14 -2.40 -11.19
C ASN A 348 -9.34 -2.73 -12.67
N SER A 349 -8.26 -2.74 -13.46
CA SER A 349 -8.29 -3.07 -14.87
C SER A 349 -6.92 -3.53 -15.35
N THR A 350 -6.89 -4.10 -16.55
CA THR A 350 -5.67 -4.49 -17.25
C THR A 350 -5.52 -3.65 -18.50
N LEU A 351 -4.39 -2.99 -18.65
CA LEU A 351 -4.07 -2.21 -19.85
C LEU A 351 -3.78 -3.15 -21.01
N VAL A 352 -4.54 -3.02 -22.11
CA VAL A 352 -4.41 -3.84 -23.32
C VAL A 352 -4.18 -3.01 -24.58
N GLY A 353 -4.29 -1.67 -24.51
CA GLY A 353 -3.97 -0.74 -25.58
C GLY A 353 -3.38 0.56 -25.02
N GLN A 354 -2.29 1.02 -25.64
CA GLN A 354 -1.52 2.19 -25.19
C GLN A 354 -2.02 3.50 -25.83
N PRO A 355 -1.79 4.66 -25.18
CA PRO A 355 -2.04 5.96 -25.81
C PRO A 355 -1.38 6.08 -27.19
N PRO A 356 -2.00 6.77 -28.15
CA PRO A 356 -3.26 7.49 -28.00
C PRO A 356 -4.51 6.60 -27.99
N ASN A 357 -4.46 5.35 -28.49
CA ASN A 357 -5.58 4.43 -28.62
C ASN A 357 -5.65 3.50 -27.40
N VAL A 358 -6.24 3.99 -26.34
CA VAL A 358 -6.31 3.26 -25.07
C VAL A 358 -7.36 2.17 -25.10
N ALA A 359 -7.01 1.03 -24.52
CA ALA A 359 -7.95 -0.02 -24.18
C ALA A 359 -7.63 -0.60 -22.80
N LEU A 360 -8.64 -0.63 -21.94
CA LEU A 360 -8.60 -1.24 -20.61
C LEU A 360 -9.68 -2.30 -20.52
N ARG A 361 -9.27 -3.52 -20.17
CA ARG A 361 -10.20 -4.61 -19.88
C ARG A 361 -10.34 -4.81 -18.37
N ASN A 362 -11.38 -5.52 -17.98
CA ASN A 362 -11.58 -5.91 -16.59
C ASN A 362 -10.33 -6.57 -15.97
N ALA A 363 -10.15 -6.34 -14.68
CA ALA A 363 -9.29 -7.17 -13.85
C ALA A 363 -9.92 -8.57 -13.68
N GLY A 364 -9.14 -9.53 -13.19
CA GLY A 364 -9.62 -10.91 -13.02
C GLY A 364 -10.87 -11.05 -12.15
N TRP A 365 -11.18 -10.06 -11.33
CA TRP A 365 -12.25 -10.13 -10.33
C TRP A 365 -13.49 -9.28 -10.64
N ASN A 366 -13.46 -8.33 -11.57
CA ASN A 366 -14.56 -7.39 -11.83
C ASN A 366 -15.13 -7.51 -13.26
N GLY A 367 -14.88 -8.64 -13.93
CA GLY A 367 -15.38 -8.89 -15.29
C GLY A 367 -16.83 -9.35 -15.33
N THR A 368 -17.29 -10.09 -14.32
CA THR A 368 -18.68 -10.55 -14.26
C THR A 368 -19.55 -9.49 -13.61
N LEU A 369 -20.51 -8.95 -14.37
CA LEU A 369 -21.46 -7.96 -13.91
C LEU A 369 -22.90 -8.44 -14.12
N ALA A 370 -23.66 -8.58 -13.06
CA ALA A 370 -25.09 -8.86 -13.14
C ALA A 370 -25.85 -7.72 -13.90
N PRO A 371 -27.05 -7.96 -14.40
CA PRO A 371 -27.88 -6.92 -15.00
C PRO A 371 -28.01 -5.70 -14.10
N ASN A 372 -27.78 -4.51 -14.66
CA ASN A 372 -27.73 -3.23 -13.96
C ASN A 372 -26.60 -3.04 -12.94
N ALA A 373 -25.74 -4.03 -12.71
CA ALA A 373 -24.57 -3.88 -11.86
C ALA A 373 -23.54 -2.93 -12.48
N THR A 374 -22.76 -2.28 -11.60
CA THR A 374 -21.70 -1.35 -11.98
C THR A 374 -20.41 -1.75 -11.29
N THR A 375 -19.31 -1.65 -12.00
CA THR A 375 -17.95 -1.68 -11.46
C THR A 375 -17.21 -0.41 -11.85
N ASN A 376 -16.02 -0.21 -11.35
CA ASN A 376 -15.18 0.90 -11.76
C ASN A 376 -13.72 0.48 -11.89
N PHE A 377 -13.01 1.26 -12.67
CA PHE A 377 -11.57 1.29 -12.72
C PHE A 377 -11.08 2.73 -12.74
N GLY A 378 -9.80 2.93 -12.59
CA GLY A 378 -9.25 4.28 -12.70
C GLY A 378 -7.77 4.27 -13.00
N PHE A 379 -7.23 5.48 -13.18
CA PHE A 379 -5.82 5.69 -13.48
C PHE A 379 -5.43 7.14 -13.20
N ASN A 380 -4.14 7.34 -13.00
CA ASN A 380 -3.50 8.65 -13.08
C ASN A 380 -2.97 8.87 -14.48
N ALA A 381 -3.02 10.09 -14.95
CA ALA A 381 -2.55 10.47 -16.28
C ALA A 381 -1.76 11.75 -16.26
N THR A 382 -0.79 11.83 -17.17
CA THR A 382 0.01 13.03 -17.45
C THR A 382 -0.64 13.87 -18.54
N GLY A 383 -0.37 15.17 -18.49
CA GLY A 383 -0.93 16.16 -19.43
C GLY A 383 -2.17 16.86 -18.90
N THR A 384 -2.80 17.64 -19.76
CA THR A 384 -4.06 18.32 -19.40
C THR A 384 -5.24 17.37 -19.54
N ALA A 385 -6.12 17.36 -18.54
CA ALA A 385 -7.35 16.58 -18.59
C ALA A 385 -8.17 16.95 -19.86
N PRO A 386 -8.62 15.98 -20.62
CA PRO A 386 -9.40 16.24 -21.83
C PRO A 386 -10.73 16.93 -21.49
N ASN A 387 -11.03 18.01 -22.20
CA ASN A 387 -12.29 18.71 -22.12
C ASN A 387 -12.77 19.09 -23.54
N PRO A 388 -13.85 18.49 -24.08
CA PRO A 388 -14.73 17.53 -23.39
C PRO A 388 -14.03 16.17 -23.10
N ALA A 389 -14.62 15.40 -22.19
CA ALA A 389 -14.17 14.03 -21.91
C ALA A 389 -14.16 13.18 -23.21
N PRO A 390 -13.26 12.22 -23.34
CA PRO A 390 -13.20 11.37 -24.52
C PRO A 390 -14.46 10.49 -24.62
N THR A 391 -14.87 10.22 -25.85
CA THR A 391 -15.95 9.24 -26.08
C THR A 391 -15.46 7.85 -25.72
N LEU A 392 -16.16 7.19 -24.78
CA LEU A 392 -15.87 5.83 -24.35
C LEU A 392 -16.68 4.82 -25.15
N THR A 393 -16.03 3.74 -25.59
CA THR A 393 -16.71 2.56 -26.13
C THR A 393 -16.53 1.41 -25.15
N CYS A 394 -17.64 0.85 -24.66
CA CYS A 394 -17.62 -0.37 -23.85
C CYS A 394 -18.06 -1.56 -24.71
N THR A 395 -17.31 -2.65 -24.63
CA THR A 395 -17.64 -3.92 -25.30
C THR A 395 -17.54 -5.06 -24.29
N SER A 396 -18.42 -6.05 -24.41
CA SER A 396 -18.37 -7.32 -23.69
C SER A 396 -18.14 -8.45 -24.71
N PRO A 397 -17.33 -9.49 -24.34
CA PRO A 397 -17.17 -10.67 -25.16
C PRO A 397 -18.47 -11.39 -25.44
#